data_ada0212e25533a64695f99d8602b25e9
#
_entry.id   ada0212e25533a64695f99d8602b25e9
#
_cell.length_a   1.000
_cell.length_b   1.000
_cell.length_c   1.000
_cell.angle_alpha   90.00
_cell.angle_beta   90.00
_cell.angle_gamma   90.00
#
_symmetry.space_group_name_H-M   'P 1'
#
loop_
_entity.id
_entity.type
_entity.pdbx_description
1 polymer ?
#
loop_
_entity_poly.entity_id
_entity_poly.type
_entity_poly.pdbx_seq_one_letter_code
_entity_poly.pdbx_strand_id
1 'polypeptide(L)'
;MKIGESSKSEQIYNQLPVSEQQSSSKMKIKNTSHQTISLGNTAFASIREANSFYIDKTDFIRQWWESQDVATLITRPRRFGKSLNLNMLECFFSEKYRGEGELFRGLSIWNHEKYREIQGTYPVIFFSFADIKGQTFTSAREAICQVIQDLYAEFGFLKESERLSQEEKDYFSLVTSMMSDAVAAMSLKRLSMCLHSYYGKKVLIFLDEYDTPLQEAYMYGFWDELTGFMRGLFNSTFKTNPYLERALLTGITRVSKESIFSDLNNLTVITTTSEQYADCFGFTETEVFDALEKYGMSDRQIEVQTWYDGFSFGNKKDIYNPWSITCFLKEKKLRPYWANTSSNQLVGKLVREGSAQIKMVMEDLLAGKSFQTEIDEEIIFEQLQRKKGAIWSLFLAGGYLKVVRSEFDISSGRYSYELALTNQEVKMLFEDMVEGWFSDETVPYNDFLKAFLAKDLDYMNEYMNRVAEATFSTFDTGRNPSDDTKPERFYHGFVLGLIVELAGKYRVTSNRESGFGRYDVMLEPLEKTKAAFVLEFKVFNPRKEKTLEDTVANALQQINEKDYDCELLSRGIQKENIFHYGFAFEGKKVLIG
;
A
#
# COMPACT_ATOMS: atom_id res chain seq x y z
N MET A 1 48.49 -41.41 44.44
CA MET A 1 47.97 -42.50 45.28
C MET A 1 46.47 -42.65 45.00
N LYS A 2 46.13 -43.78 44.46
CA LYS A 2 44.82 -44.48 44.39
C LYS A 2 43.66 -43.74 43.70
N ILE A 3 43.27 -44.13 42.45
CA ILE A 3 42.65 -45.37 41.96
C ILE A 3 41.23 -45.55 42.55
N GLY A 4 40.26 -45.51 41.68
CA GLY A 4 39.19 -46.50 41.51
C GLY A 4 37.84 -46.00 42.02
N GLU A 5 36.87 -45.88 41.15
CA GLU A 5 35.87 -46.91 40.88
C GLU A 5 34.99 -46.50 39.72
N SER A 6 35.23 -47.12 38.60
CA SER A 6 34.26 -47.25 37.51
C SER A 6 33.51 -48.58 37.66
N SER A 7 32.36 -48.65 36.98
CA SER A 7 31.59 -49.87 36.78
C SER A 7 30.50 -50.18 37.83
N LYS A 8 29.28 -49.77 37.49
CA LYS A 8 28.04 -50.49 37.88
C LYS A 8 26.79 -50.08 37.09
N SER A 9 26.90 -49.46 35.94
CA SER A 9 25.71 -49.07 35.13
C SER A 9 25.56 -49.79 33.78
N GLU A 10 26.47 -50.72 33.44
CA GLU A 10 26.40 -51.46 32.15
C GLU A 10 25.91 -52.92 32.23
N GLN A 11 25.48 -53.42 33.39
CA GLN A 11 25.07 -54.86 33.53
C GLN A 11 23.57 -55.07 33.79
N ILE A 12 22.71 -54.05 33.65
CA ILE A 12 21.26 -54.24 33.86
C ILE A 12 20.45 -54.28 32.55
N TYR A 13 21.08 -54.12 31.38
CA TYR A 13 20.33 -54.05 30.11
C TYR A 13 20.20 -55.38 29.35
N ASN A 14 20.72 -56.52 29.86
CA ASN A 14 20.71 -57.77 29.13
C ASN A 14 19.86 -58.92 29.72
N GLN A 15 18.83 -58.62 30.52
CA GLN A 15 17.91 -59.67 31.04
C GLN A 15 16.44 -59.19 31.02
N LEU A 16 15.90 -58.92 29.85
CA LEU A 16 14.44 -58.86 29.64
C LEU A 16 14.05 -59.76 28.47
N PRO A 17 12.93 -60.51 28.57
CA PRO A 17 12.54 -61.51 27.56
C PRO A 17 12.08 -60.86 26.25
N VAL A 18 12.39 -61.55 25.14
CA VAL A 18 12.20 -61.12 23.74
C VAL A 18 10.75 -60.81 23.33
N SER A 19 9.75 -60.99 24.18
CA SER A 19 8.33 -60.69 23.90
C SER A 19 7.88 -59.25 24.18
N GLU A 20 8.70 -58.42 24.85
CA GLU A 20 8.35 -57.02 25.13
C GLU A 20 9.08 -56.01 24.23
N GLN A 21 9.91 -56.48 23.27
CA GLN A 21 10.64 -55.60 22.35
C GLN A 21 9.84 -55.19 21.08
N GLN A 22 8.59 -55.59 20.94
CA GLN A 22 7.79 -55.30 19.72
C GLN A 22 6.66 -54.31 19.90
N SER A 23 6.49 -53.64 21.04
CA SER A 23 5.41 -52.64 21.24
C SER A 23 5.89 -51.21 21.49
N SER A 24 7.18 -50.90 21.33
CA SER A 24 7.63 -49.51 21.24
C SER A 24 7.71 -49.05 19.77
N SER A 25 6.62 -49.24 19.04
CA SER A 25 6.48 -48.68 17.71
C SER A 25 6.34 -47.19 17.77
N LYS A 26 7.46 -46.48 17.52
CA LYS A 26 7.51 -45.33 16.64
C LYS A 26 6.36 -44.32 16.79
N MET A 27 6.24 -43.64 17.90
CA MET A 27 5.94 -42.23 17.81
C MET A 27 7.17 -41.54 17.19
N LYS A 28 7.22 -41.49 15.86
CA LYS A 28 7.99 -40.47 15.15
C LYS A 28 7.36 -39.14 15.55
N ILE A 29 7.89 -38.51 16.60
CA ILE A 29 7.79 -37.08 16.75
C ILE A 29 8.41 -36.54 15.46
N LYS A 30 7.57 -36.17 14.50
CA LYS A 30 7.96 -35.27 13.44
C LYS A 30 8.41 -33.99 14.16
N ASN A 31 9.70 -33.90 14.43
CA ASN A 31 10.35 -32.60 14.69
C ASN A 31 10.25 -31.81 13.39
N THR A 32 9.08 -31.28 13.12
CA THR A 32 8.91 -30.18 12.17
C THR A 32 9.49 -28.95 12.85
N SER A 33 10.82 -28.82 12.81
CA SER A 33 11.44 -27.54 13.11
C SER A 33 10.96 -26.59 12.01
N HIS A 34 9.90 -25.81 12.29
CA HIS A 34 9.44 -24.78 11.39
C HIS A 34 10.58 -23.78 11.19
N GLN A 35 10.81 -23.38 9.95
CA GLN A 35 11.76 -22.30 9.66
C GLN A 35 11.38 -21.06 10.46
N THR A 36 12.39 -20.36 10.98
CA THR A 36 12.18 -19.10 11.72
C THR A 36 11.67 -18.02 10.77
N ILE A 37 10.64 -17.29 11.16
CA ILE A 37 10.12 -16.14 10.40
C ILE A 37 10.87 -14.89 10.85
N SER A 38 11.69 -14.33 9.94
CA SER A 38 12.41 -13.08 10.13
C SER A 38 11.61 -11.93 9.53
N LEU A 39 11.01 -11.08 10.37
CA LEU A 39 10.25 -9.92 9.90
C LEU A 39 11.18 -8.75 9.57
N GLY A 40 10.93 -8.09 8.43
CA GLY A 40 11.65 -6.88 8.02
C GLY A 40 13.05 -7.11 7.45
N ASN A 41 13.51 -8.36 7.37
CA ASN A 41 14.78 -8.67 6.71
C ASN A 41 14.61 -8.62 5.20
N THR A 42 15.34 -7.74 4.51
CA THR A 42 15.38 -7.61 3.05
C THR A 42 16.69 -8.10 2.44
N ALA A 43 17.63 -8.58 3.27
CA ALA A 43 18.90 -9.14 2.81
C ALA A 43 18.71 -10.63 2.44
N PHE A 44 18.67 -10.93 1.14
CA PHE A 44 18.44 -12.28 0.64
C PHE A 44 19.47 -13.30 1.17
N ALA A 45 20.76 -12.94 1.15
CA ALA A 45 21.81 -13.79 1.66
C ALA A 45 21.56 -14.16 3.14
N SER A 46 21.27 -13.18 3.99
CA SER A 46 20.97 -13.41 5.42
C SER A 46 19.76 -14.33 5.63
N ILE A 47 18.71 -14.20 4.82
CA ILE A 47 17.54 -15.09 4.89
C ILE A 47 17.92 -16.52 4.54
N ARG A 48 18.75 -16.73 3.52
CA ARG A 48 19.19 -18.04 3.06
C ARG A 48 20.16 -18.70 4.02
N GLU A 49 21.16 -17.98 4.51
CA GLU A 49 22.15 -18.46 5.49
C GLU A 49 21.50 -18.87 6.81
N ALA A 50 20.54 -18.07 7.28
CA ALA A 50 19.79 -18.38 8.50
C ALA A 50 18.71 -19.46 8.30
N ASN A 51 18.52 -19.98 7.09
CA ASN A 51 17.42 -20.89 6.72
C ASN A 51 16.06 -20.38 7.22
N SER A 52 15.84 -19.06 7.08
CA SER A 52 14.57 -18.42 7.44
C SER A 52 13.48 -18.77 6.44
N PHE A 53 12.21 -18.55 6.85
CA PHE A 53 11.06 -18.69 5.95
C PHE A 53 11.22 -17.80 4.72
N TYR A 54 11.12 -18.40 3.56
CA TYR A 54 11.21 -17.74 2.27
C TYR A 54 10.32 -18.46 1.26
N ILE A 55 9.53 -17.71 0.50
CA ILE A 55 8.78 -18.21 -0.65
C ILE A 55 9.60 -17.92 -1.90
N ASP A 56 9.87 -18.96 -2.68
CA ASP A 56 10.78 -18.90 -3.82
C ASP A 56 10.23 -18.04 -4.95
N LYS A 57 10.85 -16.90 -5.18
CA LYS A 57 10.59 -15.98 -6.29
C LYS A 57 11.77 -15.88 -7.26
N THR A 58 12.71 -16.82 -7.20
CA THR A 58 13.95 -16.75 -8.00
C THR A 58 13.72 -16.94 -9.50
N ASP A 59 12.56 -17.44 -9.93
CA ASP A 59 12.20 -17.48 -11.35
C ASP A 59 12.10 -16.06 -11.97
N PHE A 60 11.90 -15.03 -11.14
CA PHE A 60 12.00 -13.64 -11.56
C PHE A 60 13.36 -13.30 -12.20
N ILE A 61 14.47 -13.90 -11.72
CA ILE A 61 15.80 -13.75 -12.31
C ILE A 61 15.77 -14.17 -13.78
N ARG A 62 15.18 -15.33 -14.06
CA ARG A 62 15.07 -15.88 -15.42
C ARG A 62 14.18 -15.00 -16.28
N GLN A 63 12.98 -14.68 -15.81
CA GLN A 63 12.00 -13.89 -16.56
C GLN A 63 12.57 -12.52 -16.92
N TRP A 64 13.21 -11.82 -15.97
CA TRP A 64 13.81 -10.51 -16.20
C TRP A 64 15.02 -10.58 -17.14
N TRP A 65 15.85 -11.61 -17.00
CA TRP A 65 16.99 -11.77 -17.89
C TRP A 65 16.59 -12.13 -19.33
N GLU A 66 15.55 -12.92 -19.51
CA GLU A 66 15.07 -13.32 -20.83
C GLU A 66 14.26 -12.24 -21.56
N SER A 67 13.67 -11.27 -20.84
CA SER A 67 12.94 -10.16 -21.46
C SER A 67 13.78 -9.30 -22.38
N GLN A 68 15.08 -9.21 -22.11
CA GLN A 68 16.06 -8.39 -22.85
C GLN A 68 15.78 -6.87 -22.82
N ASP A 69 14.91 -6.40 -21.94
CA ASP A 69 14.65 -4.98 -21.73
C ASP A 69 15.90 -4.28 -21.19
N VAL A 70 16.24 -3.11 -21.77
CA VAL A 70 17.43 -2.33 -21.36
C VAL A 70 17.20 -1.69 -20.00
N ALA A 71 16.03 -1.11 -19.79
CA ALA A 71 15.62 -0.55 -18.51
C ALA A 71 14.18 -0.96 -18.22
N THR A 72 13.95 -1.51 -17.02
CA THR A 72 12.63 -1.93 -16.54
C THR A 72 12.28 -1.15 -15.29
N LEU A 73 11.09 -0.56 -15.24
CA LEU A 73 10.51 0.00 -14.04
C LEU A 73 9.36 -0.91 -13.58
N ILE A 74 9.46 -1.43 -12.36
CA ILE A 74 8.39 -2.23 -11.76
C ILE A 74 7.75 -1.46 -10.61
N THR A 75 6.46 -1.18 -10.76
CA THR A 75 5.67 -0.58 -9.68
C THR A 75 4.78 -1.62 -9.03
N ARG A 76 4.90 -1.74 -7.71
CA ARG A 76 4.08 -2.61 -6.86
C ARG A 76 3.80 -1.91 -5.53
N PRO A 77 2.70 -2.22 -4.87
CA PRO A 77 2.39 -1.64 -3.56
C PRO A 77 3.53 -1.83 -2.55
N ARG A 78 3.49 -1.12 -1.45
CA ARG A 78 4.47 -1.26 -0.35
C ARG A 78 4.43 -2.69 0.20
N ARG A 79 5.59 -3.19 0.67
CA ARG A 79 5.75 -4.52 1.31
C ARG A 79 5.46 -5.72 0.40
N PHE A 80 5.51 -5.55 -0.91
CA PHE A 80 5.36 -6.64 -1.90
C PHE A 80 6.68 -7.31 -2.29
N GLY A 81 7.73 -7.15 -1.50
CA GLY A 81 9.00 -7.83 -1.71
C GLY A 81 9.92 -7.16 -2.76
N LYS A 82 9.66 -5.90 -3.16
CA LYS A 82 10.49 -5.17 -4.16
C LYS A 82 11.97 -5.16 -3.77
N SER A 83 12.29 -4.64 -2.59
CA SER A 83 13.68 -4.54 -2.09
C SER A 83 14.34 -5.91 -1.94
N LEU A 84 13.60 -6.93 -1.47
CA LEU A 84 14.12 -8.28 -1.35
C LEU A 84 14.44 -8.90 -2.73
N ASN A 85 13.57 -8.71 -3.72
CA ASN A 85 13.81 -9.19 -5.08
C ASN A 85 14.97 -8.46 -5.76
N LEU A 86 15.14 -7.14 -5.54
CA LEU A 86 16.32 -6.42 -6.02
C LEU A 86 17.61 -6.93 -5.37
N ASN A 87 17.60 -7.13 -4.05
CA ASN A 87 18.77 -7.67 -3.35
C ASN A 87 19.06 -9.13 -3.76
N MET A 88 18.02 -9.92 -4.04
CA MET A 88 18.19 -11.26 -4.64
C MET A 88 18.88 -11.20 -6.01
N LEU A 89 18.50 -10.23 -6.87
CA LEU A 89 19.18 -10.03 -8.16
C LEU A 89 20.63 -9.57 -7.96
N GLU A 90 20.91 -8.70 -7.00
CA GLU A 90 22.28 -8.31 -6.63
C GLU A 90 23.09 -9.54 -6.22
N CYS A 91 22.59 -10.35 -5.28
CA CYS A 91 23.25 -11.58 -4.83
C CYS A 91 23.46 -12.57 -5.99
N PHE A 92 22.57 -12.56 -6.99
CA PHE A 92 22.69 -13.47 -8.12
C PHE A 92 23.73 -12.99 -9.15
N PHE A 93 23.68 -11.72 -9.56
CA PHE A 93 24.49 -11.24 -10.66
C PHE A 93 25.83 -10.67 -10.25
N SER A 94 25.92 -10.05 -9.05
CA SER A 94 27.08 -9.25 -8.66
C SER A 94 28.35 -10.09 -8.47
N GLU A 95 29.46 -9.60 -9.05
CA GLU A 95 30.81 -10.08 -8.81
C GLU A 95 31.18 -10.16 -7.32
N LYS A 96 30.56 -9.35 -6.47
CA LYS A 96 30.69 -9.37 -5.00
C LYS A 96 30.28 -10.74 -4.41
N TYR A 97 29.32 -11.43 -5.05
CA TYR A 97 28.81 -12.74 -4.64
C TYR A 97 29.31 -13.87 -5.54
N ARG A 98 30.43 -13.68 -6.23
CA ARG A 98 31.04 -14.73 -7.03
C ARG A 98 31.40 -15.95 -6.18
N GLY A 99 30.90 -17.12 -6.57
CA GLY A 99 31.10 -18.36 -5.82
C GLY A 99 30.06 -18.65 -4.74
N GLU A 100 29.15 -17.73 -4.46
CA GLU A 100 28.08 -17.87 -3.46
C GLU A 100 26.81 -18.56 -4.02
N GLY A 101 26.97 -19.46 -4.99
CA GLY A 101 25.87 -20.22 -5.61
C GLY A 101 25.05 -21.05 -4.63
N GLU A 102 25.62 -21.39 -3.48
CA GLU A 102 24.88 -22.10 -2.39
C GLU A 102 23.67 -21.30 -1.89
N LEU A 103 23.66 -19.97 -1.99
CA LEU A 103 22.51 -19.15 -1.64
C LEU A 103 21.25 -19.53 -2.45
N PHE A 104 21.44 -20.02 -3.68
CA PHE A 104 20.37 -20.36 -4.61
C PHE A 104 20.05 -21.86 -4.66
N ARG A 105 20.82 -22.67 -3.95
CA ARG A 105 20.62 -24.12 -3.93
C ARG A 105 19.22 -24.49 -3.43
N GLY A 106 18.54 -25.35 -4.19
CA GLY A 106 17.18 -25.78 -3.89
C GLY A 106 16.09 -24.79 -4.29
N LEU A 107 16.43 -23.67 -4.91
CA LEU A 107 15.50 -22.70 -5.49
C LEU A 107 15.34 -22.94 -7.00
N SER A 108 14.23 -22.44 -7.58
CA SER A 108 13.83 -22.71 -8.96
C SER A 108 14.88 -22.31 -9.98
N ILE A 109 15.52 -21.15 -9.82
CA ILE A 109 16.57 -20.67 -10.73
C ILE A 109 17.76 -21.62 -10.82
N TRP A 110 18.07 -22.30 -9.72
CA TRP A 110 19.23 -23.20 -9.66
C TRP A 110 19.05 -24.50 -10.45
N ASN A 111 17.83 -24.82 -10.87
CA ASN A 111 17.53 -25.97 -11.74
C ASN A 111 18.01 -25.75 -13.19
N HIS A 112 18.35 -24.50 -13.56
CA HIS A 112 18.77 -24.14 -14.92
C HIS A 112 20.28 -23.94 -15.00
N GLU A 113 20.99 -24.84 -15.67
CA GLU A 113 22.45 -24.84 -15.78
C GLU A 113 23.02 -23.53 -16.32
N LYS A 114 22.43 -22.98 -17.39
CA LYS A 114 22.87 -21.71 -18.00
C LYS A 114 22.89 -20.52 -17.01
N TYR A 115 22.04 -20.55 -15.97
CA TYR A 115 22.00 -19.49 -14.96
C TYR A 115 23.07 -19.67 -13.89
N ARG A 116 23.50 -20.92 -13.61
CA ARG A 116 24.63 -21.18 -12.71
C ARG A 116 25.94 -20.60 -13.25
N GLU A 117 26.10 -20.58 -14.61
CA GLU A 117 27.30 -20.06 -15.27
C GLU A 117 27.39 -18.54 -15.18
N ILE A 118 26.26 -17.83 -15.12
CA ILE A 118 26.25 -16.36 -15.08
C ILE A 118 26.17 -15.80 -13.64
N GLN A 119 25.98 -16.67 -12.64
CA GLN A 119 25.96 -16.25 -11.24
C GLN A 119 27.28 -15.61 -10.83
N GLY A 120 27.22 -14.43 -10.21
CA GLY A 120 28.38 -13.69 -9.72
C GLY A 120 29.33 -13.20 -10.81
N THR A 121 28.83 -12.87 -12.01
CA THR A 121 29.70 -12.53 -13.16
C THR A 121 29.52 -11.11 -13.69
N TYR A 122 28.66 -10.29 -13.13
CA TYR A 122 28.42 -8.91 -13.59
C TYR A 122 28.83 -7.88 -12.55
N PRO A 123 29.41 -6.75 -12.95
CA PRO A 123 29.48 -5.58 -12.08
C PRO A 123 28.06 -5.04 -11.86
N VAL A 124 27.69 -4.81 -10.60
CA VAL A 124 26.36 -4.33 -10.21
C VAL A 124 26.50 -3.04 -9.42
N ILE A 125 25.74 -2.02 -9.80
CA ILE A 125 25.51 -0.80 -9.03
C ILE A 125 24.13 -0.94 -8.40
N PHE A 126 24.09 -1.06 -7.07
CA PHE A 126 22.83 -1.17 -6.31
C PHE A 126 22.72 0.01 -5.34
N PHE A 127 21.60 0.72 -5.39
CA PHE A 127 21.30 1.81 -4.46
C PHE A 127 19.79 2.01 -4.23
N SER A 128 19.44 2.69 -3.16
CA SER A 128 18.06 2.93 -2.77
C SER A 128 17.82 4.40 -2.42
N PHE A 129 16.64 4.90 -2.76
CA PHE A 129 16.16 6.22 -2.35
C PHE A 129 15.15 6.17 -1.19
N ALA A 130 15.01 5.03 -0.52
CA ALA A 130 14.04 4.81 0.57
C ALA A 130 14.17 5.83 1.71
N ASP A 131 15.39 6.27 2.02
CA ASP A 131 15.69 7.16 3.14
C ASP A 131 15.70 8.64 2.76
N ILE A 132 15.45 8.97 1.48
CA ILE A 132 15.46 10.36 1.01
C ILE A 132 14.10 11.01 1.30
N LYS A 133 13.98 11.63 2.47
CA LYS A 133 12.77 12.28 3.01
C LYS A 133 13.00 13.75 3.32
N GLY A 134 13.66 14.45 2.41
CA GLY A 134 13.93 15.88 2.55
C GLY A 134 12.66 16.72 2.38
N GLN A 135 12.48 17.73 3.24
CA GLN A 135 11.36 18.68 3.16
C GLN A 135 11.64 19.89 2.25
N THR A 136 12.84 19.98 1.70
CA THR A 136 13.26 21.03 0.76
C THR A 136 14.04 20.41 -0.38
N PHE A 137 14.07 21.08 -1.54
CA PHE A 137 14.90 20.67 -2.68
C PHE A 137 16.37 20.49 -2.28
N THR A 138 16.94 21.43 -1.55
CA THR A 138 18.35 21.36 -1.13
C THR A 138 18.64 20.11 -0.32
N SER A 139 17.83 19.81 0.69
CA SER A 139 18.04 18.63 1.54
C SER A 139 17.83 17.30 0.79
N ALA A 140 16.84 17.24 -0.10
CA ALA A 140 16.60 16.06 -0.93
C ALA A 140 17.75 15.83 -1.92
N ARG A 141 18.21 16.90 -2.58
CA ARG A 141 19.34 16.87 -3.52
C ARG A 141 20.65 16.44 -2.82
N GLU A 142 20.97 17.03 -1.67
CA GLU A 142 22.15 16.65 -0.89
C GLU A 142 22.10 15.17 -0.49
N ALA A 143 20.94 14.67 -0.07
CA ALA A 143 20.77 13.25 0.28
C ALA A 143 20.96 12.33 -0.94
N ILE A 144 20.43 12.68 -2.12
CA ILE A 144 20.69 11.92 -3.36
C ILE A 144 22.19 11.92 -3.68
N CYS A 145 22.84 13.09 -3.60
CA CYS A 145 24.29 13.21 -3.84
C CYS A 145 25.10 12.40 -2.82
N GLN A 146 24.65 12.32 -1.56
CA GLN A 146 25.29 11.51 -0.52
C GLN A 146 25.20 10.01 -0.86
N VAL A 147 24.03 9.51 -1.28
CA VAL A 147 23.88 8.11 -1.73
C VAL A 147 24.86 7.80 -2.87
N ILE A 148 25.02 8.72 -3.83
CA ILE A 148 25.96 8.54 -4.93
C ILE A 148 27.41 8.57 -4.42
N GLN A 149 27.74 9.44 -3.49
CA GLN A 149 29.08 9.49 -2.86
C GLN A 149 29.41 8.17 -2.15
N ASP A 150 28.44 7.60 -1.42
CA ASP A 150 28.61 6.33 -0.71
C ASP A 150 28.86 5.17 -1.69
N LEU A 151 28.14 5.15 -2.84
CA LEU A 151 28.43 4.21 -3.92
C LEU A 151 29.87 4.32 -4.42
N TYR A 152 30.38 5.51 -4.64
CA TYR A 152 31.75 5.71 -5.05
C TYR A 152 32.76 5.25 -3.98
N ALA A 153 32.40 5.35 -2.71
CA ALA A 153 33.22 4.83 -1.61
C ALA A 153 33.29 3.30 -1.62
N GLU A 154 32.15 2.61 -1.89
CA GLU A 154 32.13 1.14 -2.05
C GLU A 154 33.07 0.66 -3.15
N PHE A 155 33.15 1.40 -4.26
CA PHE A 155 34.01 1.11 -5.39
C PHE A 155 35.38 1.81 -5.31
N GLY A 156 35.79 2.27 -4.13
CA GLY A 156 37.04 2.97 -3.90
C GLY A 156 38.31 2.22 -4.35
N PHE A 157 38.28 0.87 -4.39
CA PHE A 157 39.35 0.02 -4.90
C PHE A 157 39.70 0.30 -6.38
N LEU A 158 38.78 0.88 -7.16
CA LEU A 158 39.02 1.25 -8.56
C LEU A 158 40.13 2.31 -8.69
N LYS A 159 40.33 3.15 -7.69
CA LYS A 159 41.40 4.17 -7.67
C LYS A 159 42.81 3.56 -7.75
N GLU A 160 42.95 2.36 -7.20
CA GLU A 160 44.24 1.64 -7.21
C GLU A 160 44.47 0.81 -8.48
N SER A 161 43.45 0.74 -9.35
CA SER A 161 43.53 -0.07 -10.55
C SER A 161 44.39 0.58 -11.63
N GLU A 162 45.29 -0.21 -12.24
CA GLU A 162 46.06 0.21 -13.43
C GLU A 162 45.23 0.27 -14.71
N ARG A 163 44.00 -0.30 -14.69
CA ARG A 163 43.08 -0.31 -15.83
C ARG A 163 42.34 1.01 -16.05
N LEU A 164 42.34 1.88 -15.02
CA LEU A 164 41.71 3.19 -15.07
C LEU A 164 42.76 4.28 -15.40
N SER A 165 42.38 5.21 -16.25
CA SER A 165 43.16 6.42 -16.53
C SER A 165 43.17 7.34 -15.30
N GLN A 166 44.14 8.27 -15.26
CA GLN A 166 44.21 9.26 -14.17
C GLN A 166 42.96 10.15 -14.13
N GLU A 167 42.41 10.54 -15.29
CA GLU A 167 41.16 11.31 -15.37
C GLU A 167 39.97 10.57 -14.72
N GLU A 168 39.84 9.25 -14.97
CA GLU A 168 38.80 8.43 -14.33
C GLU A 168 38.96 8.37 -12.83
N LYS A 169 40.20 8.24 -12.33
CA LYS A 169 40.48 8.24 -10.89
C LYS A 169 40.22 9.60 -10.23
N ASP A 170 40.59 10.69 -10.90
CA ASP A 170 40.41 12.05 -10.41
C ASP A 170 38.92 12.41 -10.29
N TYR A 171 38.08 11.83 -11.16
CA TYR A 171 36.63 12.04 -11.10
C TYR A 171 36.00 11.59 -9.76
N PHE A 172 36.56 10.57 -9.09
CA PHE A 172 36.10 10.16 -7.78
C PHE A 172 36.15 11.30 -6.74
N SER A 173 37.11 12.21 -6.88
CA SER A 173 37.24 13.35 -5.98
C SER A 173 36.20 14.44 -6.21
N LEU A 174 35.56 14.47 -7.37
CA LEU A 174 34.49 15.43 -7.69
C LEU A 174 33.13 14.97 -7.14
N VAL A 175 32.98 13.67 -6.84
CA VAL A 175 31.71 13.10 -6.37
C VAL A 175 31.63 13.25 -4.85
N THR A 176 30.90 14.25 -4.43
CA THR A 176 30.65 14.59 -3.02
C THR A 176 29.17 14.91 -2.81
N SER A 177 28.70 14.96 -1.58
CA SER A 177 27.33 15.38 -1.28
C SER A 177 26.99 16.80 -1.76
N MET A 178 28.02 17.64 -1.92
CA MET A 178 27.91 19.03 -2.41
C MET A 178 28.29 19.19 -3.89
N MET A 179 28.43 18.10 -4.65
CA MET A 179 28.81 18.17 -6.07
C MET A 179 27.84 19.01 -6.90
N SER A 180 28.30 19.57 -8.02
CA SER A 180 27.43 20.30 -8.94
C SER A 180 26.44 19.37 -9.65
N ASP A 181 25.33 19.92 -10.14
CA ASP A 181 24.31 19.14 -10.88
C ASP A 181 24.90 18.46 -12.13
N ALA A 182 25.88 19.10 -12.78
CA ALA A 182 26.59 18.53 -13.93
C ALA A 182 27.40 17.29 -13.54
N VAL A 183 28.05 17.30 -12.38
CA VAL A 183 28.78 16.13 -11.85
C VAL A 183 27.79 15.04 -11.44
N ALA A 184 26.76 15.41 -10.71
CA ALA A 184 25.71 14.48 -10.28
C ALA A 184 25.05 13.77 -11.47
N ALA A 185 24.65 14.52 -12.50
CA ALA A 185 24.02 13.97 -13.69
C ALA A 185 24.89 12.92 -14.41
N MET A 186 26.20 13.08 -14.40
CA MET A 186 27.13 12.17 -15.08
C MET A 186 27.68 11.05 -14.18
N SER A 187 27.49 11.13 -12.88
CA SER A 187 28.15 10.27 -11.88
C SER A 187 27.94 8.78 -12.13
N LEU A 188 26.71 8.31 -12.24
CA LEU A 188 26.41 6.88 -12.42
C LEU A 188 26.90 6.35 -13.78
N LYS A 189 26.86 7.16 -14.83
CA LYS A 189 27.46 6.82 -16.13
C LYS A 189 28.97 6.69 -16.04
N ARG A 190 29.66 7.60 -15.34
CA ARG A 190 31.11 7.56 -15.13
C ARG A 190 31.51 6.35 -14.28
N LEU A 191 30.75 6.04 -13.23
CA LEU A 191 30.98 4.84 -12.44
C LEU A 191 30.80 3.57 -13.28
N SER A 192 29.75 3.52 -14.13
CA SER A 192 29.55 2.41 -15.09
C SER A 192 30.74 2.24 -16.02
N MET A 193 31.31 3.33 -16.52
CA MET A 193 32.51 3.31 -17.37
C MET A 193 33.72 2.70 -16.62
N CYS A 194 34.00 3.17 -15.41
CA CYS A 194 35.10 2.66 -14.61
C CYS A 194 34.95 1.17 -14.28
N LEU A 195 33.75 0.72 -13.94
CA LEU A 195 33.46 -0.69 -13.68
C LEU A 195 33.59 -1.53 -14.95
N HIS A 196 33.12 -1.02 -16.08
CA HIS A 196 33.30 -1.68 -17.38
C HIS A 196 34.80 -1.82 -17.75
N SER A 197 35.59 -0.77 -17.56
CA SER A 197 37.04 -0.80 -17.81
C SER A 197 37.74 -1.81 -16.90
N TYR A 198 37.30 -1.95 -15.66
CA TYR A 198 37.87 -2.86 -14.68
C TYR A 198 37.48 -4.33 -14.91
N TYR A 199 36.19 -4.63 -15.12
CA TYR A 199 35.66 -6.01 -15.20
C TYR A 199 35.58 -6.53 -16.65
N GLY A 200 35.65 -5.66 -17.68
CA GLY A 200 35.48 -6.03 -19.07
C GLY A 200 34.05 -6.40 -19.46
N LYS A 201 33.09 -6.11 -18.59
CA LYS A 201 31.65 -6.35 -18.78
C LYS A 201 30.83 -5.09 -18.55
N LYS A 202 29.72 -4.95 -19.27
CA LYS A 202 28.74 -3.89 -18.99
C LYS A 202 28.09 -4.09 -17.62
N VAL A 203 27.56 -3.01 -17.08
CA VAL A 203 27.09 -2.91 -15.69
C VAL A 203 25.59 -3.15 -15.61
N LEU A 204 25.14 -3.85 -14.57
CA LEU A 204 23.75 -3.87 -14.17
C LEU A 204 23.51 -2.76 -13.13
N ILE A 205 22.38 -2.05 -13.25
CA ILE A 205 22.01 -0.99 -12.31
C ILE A 205 20.67 -1.32 -11.68
N PHE A 206 20.63 -1.38 -10.34
CA PHE A 206 19.43 -1.63 -9.54
C PHE A 206 19.15 -0.43 -8.65
N LEU A 207 17.97 0.17 -8.82
CA LEU A 207 17.49 1.31 -8.04
C LEU A 207 16.19 0.98 -7.31
N ASP A 208 16.22 0.95 -6.00
CA ASP A 208 15.06 0.73 -5.17
C ASP A 208 14.40 2.05 -4.74
N GLU A 209 13.05 2.05 -4.68
CA GLU A 209 12.21 3.15 -4.22
C GLU A 209 12.54 4.50 -4.90
N TYR A 210 12.64 4.48 -6.25
CA TYR A 210 13.01 5.66 -7.05
C TYR A 210 12.07 6.86 -6.84
N ASP A 211 10.82 6.61 -6.48
CA ASP A 211 9.73 7.59 -6.36
C ASP A 211 9.58 8.18 -4.95
N THR A 212 10.30 7.69 -3.95
CA THR A 212 10.23 8.22 -2.58
C THR A 212 10.56 9.72 -2.51
N PRO A 213 11.69 10.23 -3.05
CA PRO A 213 11.96 11.66 -3.01
C PRO A 213 10.94 12.50 -3.79
N LEU A 214 10.30 11.92 -4.80
CA LEU A 214 9.28 12.60 -5.60
C LEU A 214 7.96 12.77 -4.85
N GLN A 215 7.57 11.77 -4.05
CA GLN A 215 6.42 11.87 -3.16
C GLN A 215 6.62 12.99 -2.13
N GLU A 216 7.81 13.09 -1.54
CA GLU A 216 8.17 14.17 -0.62
C GLU A 216 8.14 15.54 -1.33
N ALA A 217 8.72 15.63 -2.55
CA ALA A 217 8.72 16.87 -3.33
C ALA A 217 7.30 17.37 -3.64
N TYR A 218 6.37 16.46 -3.94
CA TYR A 218 4.96 16.79 -4.12
C TYR A 218 4.31 17.28 -2.81
N MET A 219 4.58 16.61 -1.70
CA MET A 219 4.01 16.96 -0.40
C MET A 219 4.47 18.33 0.11
N TYR A 220 5.74 18.71 -0.15
CA TYR A 220 6.37 19.91 0.36
C TYR A 220 6.56 21.02 -0.70
N GLY A 221 6.13 20.80 -1.95
CA GLY A 221 6.02 21.85 -2.97
C GLY A 221 7.30 22.23 -3.71
N PHE A 222 8.28 21.31 -3.81
CA PHE A 222 9.52 21.50 -4.59
C PHE A 222 9.66 20.51 -5.76
N TRP A 223 8.52 20.16 -6.35
CA TRP A 223 8.40 19.15 -7.42
C TRP A 223 9.24 19.49 -8.66
N ASP A 224 9.15 20.71 -9.16
CA ASP A 224 9.78 21.11 -10.42
C ASP A 224 11.30 21.06 -10.34
N GLU A 225 11.87 21.53 -9.25
CA GLU A 225 13.32 21.54 -9.03
C GLU A 225 13.84 20.10 -8.94
N LEU A 226 13.18 19.22 -8.18
CA LEU A 226 13.63 17.85 -8.00
C LEU A 226 13.47 17.03 -9.29
N THR A 227 12.37 17.18 -10.02
CA THR A 227 12.16 16.47 -11.29
C THR A 227 13.17 16.91 -12.34
N GLY A 228 13.52 18.21 -12.40
CA GLY A 228 14.59 18.72 -13.26
C GLY A 228 15.95 18.09 -12.97
N PHE A 229 16.34 18.00 -11.69
CA PHE A 229 17.58 17.38 -11.26
C PHE A 229 17.62 15.87 -11.57
N MET A 230 16.56 15.13 -11.19
CA MET A 230 16.50 13.68 -11.42
C MET A 230 16.44 13.31 -12.91
N ARG A 231 15.80 14.15 -13.75
CA ARG A 231 15.80 13.96 -15.21
C ARG A 231 17.21 13.95 -15.78
N GLY A 232 18.06 14.89 -15.35
CA GLY A 232 19.47 14.94 -15.76
C GLY A 232 20.22 13.67 -15.38
N LEU A 233 20.08 13.23 -14.16
CA LEU A 233 20.70 12.02 -13.61
C LEU A 233 20.22 10.75 -14.36
N PHE A 234 18.92 10.59 -14.57
CA PHE A 234 18.35 9.37 -15.16
C PHE A 234 18.62 9.29 -16.67
N ASN A 235 18.57 10.40 -17.38
CA ASN A 235 18.89 10.41 -18.82
C ASN A 235 20.34 9.96 -19.08
N SER A 236 21.29 10.47 -18.32
CA SER A 236 22.68 10.06 -18.46
C SER A 236 22.91 8.60 -18.07
N THR A 237 22.21 8.14 -17.05
CA THR A 237 22.39 6.79 -16.49
C THR A 237 21.73 5.70 -17.34
N PHE A 238 20.50 5.92 -17.80
CA PHE A 238 19.70 4.85 -18.42
C PHE A 238 19.52 4.98 -19.92
N LYS A 239 19.59 6.20 -20.52
CA LYS A 239 19.39 6.39 -21.95
C LYS A 239 20.69 6.41 -22.73
N THR A 240 21.65 7.21 -22.30
CA THR A 240 22.88 7.48 -23.07
C THR A 240 24.12 6.80 -22.49
N ASN A 241 23.96 5.74 -21.73
CA ASN A 241 25.04 5.01 -21.08
C ASN A 241 25.42 3.76 -21.91
N PRO A 242 26.51 3.79 -22.69
CA PRO A 242 26.95 2.65 -23.50
C PRO A 242 27.49 1.49 -22.65
N TYR A 243 27.78 1.73 -21.38
CA TYR A 243 28.33 0.76 -20.43
C TYR A 243 27.22 0.05 -19.65
N LEU A 244 25.97 0.44 -19.84
CA LEU A 244 24.82 -0.22 -19.23
C LEU A 244 24.49 -1.52 -19.99
N GLU A 245 24.40 -2.63 -19.27
CA GLU A 245 23.83 -3.88 -19.78
C GLU A 245 22.32 -3.85 -19.62
N ARG A 246 21.86 -3.68 -18.38
CA ARG A 246 20.44 -3.56 -18.03
C ARG A 246 20.25 -2.79 -16.74
N ALA A 247 19.05 -2.24 -16.56
CA ALA A 247 18.64 -1.60 -15.34
C ALA A 247 17.27 -2.10 -14.86
N LEU A 248 17.10 -2.15 -13.56
CA LEU A 248 15.83 -2.40 -12.90
C LEU A 248 15.58 -1.34 -11.84
N LEU A 249 14.46 -0.63 -11.98
CA LEU A 249 14.00 0.37 -11.04
C LEU A 249 12.74 -0.15 -10.35
N THR A 250 12.58 0.10 -9.06
CA THR A 250 11.34 -0.21 -8.35
C THR A 250 10.77 1.02 -7.66
N GLY A 251 9.44 1.04 -7.54
CA GLY A 251 8.67 2.08 -6.84
C GLY A 251 7.25 1.65 -6.57
N ILE A 252 6.43 2.56 -6.08
CA ILE A 252 4.99 2.36 -5.88
C ILE A 252 4.22 2.89 -7.07
N THR A 253 4.61 4.07 -7.54
CA THR A 253 3.91 4.80 -8.58
C THR A 253 4.73 4.89 -9.85
N ARG A 254 4.06 4.94 -11.00
CA ARG A 254 4.68 5.39 -12.24
C ARG A 254 4.56 6.90 -12.30
N VAL A 255 5.67 7.59 -12.14
CA VAL A 255 5.70 9.03 -12.40
C VAL A 255 5.70 9.25 -13.90
N SER A 256 4.87 10.20 -14.39
CA SER A 256 4.64 10.46 -15.80
C SER A 256 5.92 10.59 -16.62
N LYS A 257 5.85 10.12 -17.87
CA LYS A 257 6.92 10.32 -18.86
C LYS A 257 7.32 11.78 -19.01
N GLU A 258 6.38 12.71 -18.93
CA GLU A 258 6.63 14.14 -19.18
C GLU A 258 7.50 14.78 -18.09
N SER A 259 7.61 14.20 -16.90
CA SER A 259 8.40 14.79 -15.81
C SER A 259 9.85 14.27 -15.77
N ILE A 260 10.07 12.97 -15.58
CA ILE A 260 11.41 12.39 -15.34
C ILE A 260 11.85 11.47 -16.47
N PHE A 261 10.90 10.77 -17.07
CA PHE A 261 11.16 9.75 -18.08
C PHE A 261 10.82 10.20 -19.52
N SER A 262 10.56 11.51 -19.73
CA SER A 262 10.18 12.05 -21.04
C SER A 262 11.12 11.65 -22.17
N ASP A 263 12.39 11.53 -21.85
CA ASP A 263 13.43 11.22 -22.81
C ASP A 263 13.82 9.74 -22.86
N LEU A 264 13.32 8.89 -21.92
CA LEU A 264 13.68 7.47 -21.83
C LEU A 264 12.77 6.60 -22.73
N ASN A 265 13.12 6.49 -24.00
CA ASN A 265 12.36 5.66 -24.96
C ASN A 265 12.59 4.15 -24.78
N ASN A 266 13.60 3.77 -24.01
CA ASN A 266 14.02 2.39 -23.74
C ASN A 266 13.56 1.87 -22.37
N LEU A 267 12.62 2.55 -21.73
CA LEU A 267 12.05 2.14 -20.44
C LEU A 267 10.79 1.31 -20.64
N THR A 268 10.83 0.05 -20.23
CA THR A 268 9.66 -0.82 -20.12
C THR A 268 9.05 -0.62 -18.72
N VAL A 269 7.77 -0.26 -18.66
CA VAL A 269 7.07 0.01 -17.40
C VAL A 269 6.07 -1.09 -17.10
N ILE A 270 6.21 -1.70 -15.94
CA ILE A 270 5.36 -2.77 -15.43
C ILE A 270 4.57 -2.25 -14.24
N THR A 271 3.26 -2.10 -14.43
CA THR A 271 2.32 -1.60 -13.42
C THR A 271 1.51 -2.73 -12.77
N THR A 272 0.57 -2.39 -11.93
CA THR A 272 -0.38 -3.35 -11.32
C THR A 272 -1.31 -3.99 -12.36
N THR A 273 -1.52 -3.36 -13.52
CA THR A 273 -2.36 -3.91 -14.61
C THR A 273 -1.58 -4.75 -15.62
N SER A 274 -0.24 -4.78 -15.53
CA SER A 274 0.63 -5.54 -16.43
C SER A 274 0.65 -7.03 -16.08
N GLU A 275 0.59 -7.89 -17.10
CA GLU A 275 0.67 -9.36 -16.93
C GLU A 275 2.09 -9.85 -16.62
N GLN A 276 3.09 -9.13 -17.13
CA GLN A 276 4.51 -9.48 -16.92
C GLN A 276 4.88 -9.34 -15.44
N TYR A 277 5.57 -10.35 -14.89
CA TYR A 277 5.98 -10.45 -13.48
C TYR A 277 4.81 -10.41 -12.48
N ALA A 278 3.62 -10.81 -12.88
CA ALA A 278 2.41 -10.73 -12.06
C ALA A 278 2.48 -11.62 -10.79
N ASP A 279 3.19 -12.74 -10.83
CA ASP A 279 3.39 -13.67 -9.71
C ASP A 279 4.79 -13.59 -9.07
N CYS A 280 5.66 -12.69 -9.58
CA CYS A 280 7.01 -12.51 -9.03
C CYS A 280 7.01 -11.66 -7.74
N PHE A 281 5.96 -10.87 -7.53
CA PHE A 281 5.80 -9.98 -6.39
C PHE A 281 4.49 -10.30 -5.66
N GLY A 282 4.54 -10.32 -4.33
CA GLY A 282 3.42 -10.83 -3.54
C GLY A 282 3.46 -12.36 -3.41
N PHE A 283 2.50 -12.90 -2.70
CA PHE A 283 2.32 -14.36 -2.56
C PHE A 283 1.03 -14.77 -3.26
N THR A 284 1.07 -15.83 -4.04
CA THR A 284 -0.12 -16.44 -4.63
C THR A 284 -0.91 -17.21 -3.57
N GLU A 285 -2.19 -17.46 -3.80
CA GLU A 285 -3.03 -18.23 -2.88
C GLU A 285 -2.43 -19.60 -2.56
N THR A 286 -1.93 -20.32 -3.58
CA THR A 286 -1.28 -21.62 -3.40
C THR A 286 -0.08 -21.52 -2.45
N GLU A 287 0.79 -20.52 -2.66
CA GLU A 287 1.97 -20.31 -1.79
C GLU A 287 1.58 -19.98 -0.34
N VAL A 288 0.48 -19.22 -0.16
CA VAL A 288 -0.05 -18.90 1.17
C VAL A 288 -0.62 -20.13 1.85
N PHE A 289 -1.39 -20.94 1.14
CA PHE A 289 -2.00 -22.15 1.69
C PHE A 289 -0.95 -23.21 2.03
N ASP A 290 0.07 -23.38 1.20
CA ASP A 290 1.23 -24.24 1.48
C ASP A 290 1.98 -23.75 2.73
N ALA A 291 2.13 -22.44 2.89
CA ALA A 291 2.75 -21.87 4.08
C ALA A 291 1.89 -22.10 5.33
N LEU A 292 0.57 -21.90 5.26
CA LEU A 292 -0.34 -22.21 6.36
C LEU A 292 -0.28 -23.68 6.77
N GLU A 293 -0.26 -24.60 5.80
CA GLU A 293 -0.12 -26.03 6.07
C GLU A 293 1.21 -26.32 6.75
N LYS A 294 2.32 -25.78 6.23
CA LYS A 294 3.66 -25.93 6.79
C LYS A 294 3.74 -25.49 8.25
N TYR A 295 3.00 -24.43 8.63
CA TYR A 295 2.97 -23.90 10.00
C TYR A 295 1.82 -24.46 10.85
N GLY A 296 1.06 -25.45 10.36
CA GLY A 296 -0.01 -26.13 11.10
C GLY A 296 -1.25 -25.28 11.31
N MET A 297 -1.59 -24.44 10.33
CA MET A 297 -2.73 -23.49 10.36
C MET A 297 -3.66 -23.65 9.15
N SER A 298 -3.76 -24.87 8.57
CA SER A 298 -4.65 -25.13 7.42
C SER A 298 -6.12 -24.87 7.71
N ASP A 299 -6.53 -24.95 8.97
CA ASP A 299 -7.88 -24.64 9.45
C ASP A 299 -8.23 -23.14 9.39
N ARG A 300 -7.22 -22.27 9.19
CA ARG A 300 -7.38 -20.82 9.17
C ARG A 300 -7.37 -20.20 7.77
N GLN A 301 -7.41 -21.00 6.70
CA GLN A 301 -7.37 -20.53 5.32
C GLN A 301 -8.48 -19.51 5.02
N ILE A 302 -9.73 -19.78 5.41
CA ILE A 302 -10.87 -18.89 5.17
C ILE A 302 -10.70 -17.52 5.87
N GLU A 303 -10.17 -17.53 7.11
CA GLU A 303 -9.90 -16.29 7.84
C GLU A 303 -8.83 -15.45 7.14
N VAL A 304 -7.73 -16.08 6.73
CA VAL A 304 -6.61 -15.44 6.02
C VAL A 304 -7.07 -14.89 4.67
N GLN A 305 -7.87 -15.65 3.94
CA GLN A 305 -8.46 -15.22 2.68
C GLN A 305 -9.35 -13.98 2.88
N THR A 306 -10.26 -14.01 3.85
CA THR A 306 -11.16 -12.87 4.15
C THR A 306 -10.39 -11.60 4.50
N TRP A 307 -9.30 -11.71 5.23
CA TRP A 307 -8.56 -10.56 5.74
C TRP A 307 -7.52 -9.99 4.77
N TYR A 308 -6.80 -10.84 4.03
CA TYR A 308 -5.57 -10.46 3.36
C TYR A 308 -5.56 -10.70 1.84
N ASP A 309 -6.55 -11.46 1.33
CA ASP A 309 -6.69 -11.66 -0.10
C ASP A 309 -7.22 -10.41 -0.82
N GLY A 310 -7.00 -10.33 -2.13
CA GLY A 310 -7.68 -9.38 -3.01
C GLY A 310 -6.77 -8.52 -3.86
N PHE A 311 -5.45 -8.58 -3.72
CA PHE A 311 -4.59 -7.91 -4.68
C PHE A 311 -4.62 -8.64 -6.02
N SER A 312 -4.50 -7.88 -7.10
CA SER A 312 -4.44 -8.43 -8.46
C SER A 312 -3.36 -7.71 -9.28
N PHE A 313 -2.61 -8.48 -10.06
CA PHE A 313 -1.61 -7.96 -10.98
C PHE A 313 -1.85 -8.57 -12.37
N GLY A 314 -2.14 -7.70 -13.35
CA GLY A 314 -2.56 -8.14 -14.67
C GLY A 314 -3.75 -9.11 -14.60
N ASN A 315 -3.58 -10.31 -15.14
CA ASN A 315 -4.59 -11.38 -15.12
C ASN A 315 -4.54 -12.28 -13.87
N LYS A 316 -3.54 -12.11 -13.00
CA LYS A 316 -3.42 -12.87 -11.75
C LYS A 316 -4.23 -12.22 -10.66
N LYS A 317 -5.13 -12.99 -10.08
CA LYS A 317 -5.95 -12.64 -8.91
C LYS A 317 -5.44 -13.37 -7.68
N ASP A 318 -6.03 -13.08 -6.55
CA ASP A 318 -5.79 -13.78 -5.29
C ASP A 318 -4.29 -13.73 -4.88
N ILE A 319 -3.75 -12.52 -5.00
CA ILE A 319 -2.39 -12.20 -4.55
C ILE A 319 -2.46 -11.57 -3.15
N TYR A 320 -1.58 -12.03 -2.27
CA TYR A 320 -1.50 -11.61 -0.88
C TYR A 320 -0.27 -10.74 -0.62
N ASN A 321 -0.42 -9.80 0.30
CA ASN A 321 0.72 -9.02 0.76
C ASN A 321 1.67 -9.87 1.60
N PRO A 322 2.97 -10.00 1.22
CA PRO A 322 3.95 -10.80 1.95
C PRO A 322 4.12 -10.41 3.43
N TRP A 323 4.03 -9.11 3.73
CA TRP A 323 4.18 -8.62 5.09
C TRP A 323 3.05 -9.10 5.98
N SER A 324 1.78 -8.93 5.54
CA SER A 324 0.61 -9.35 6.31
C SER A 324 0.64 -10.86 6.56
N ILE A 325 0.97 -11.65 5.55
CA ILE A 325 1.05 -13.12 5.68
C ILE A 325 2.20 -13.54 6.62
N THR A 326 3.39 -12.96 6.47
CA THR A 326 4.53 -13.33 7.35
C THR A 326 4.29 -12.90 8.80
N CYS A 327 3.67 -11.74 9.04
CA CYS A 327 3.25 -11.33 10.37
C CYS A 327 2.19 -12.27 10.95
N PHE A 328 1.17 -12.62 10.16
CA PHE A 328 0.14 -13.57 10.59
C PHE A 328 0.74 -14.95 10.93
N LEU A 329 1.59 -15.50 10.09
CA LEU A 329 2.25 -16.78 10.34
C LEU A 329 3.06 -16.77 11.65
N LYS A 330 3.70 -15.63 11.97
CA LYS A 330 4.51 -15.45 13.18
C LYS A 330 3.66 -15.26 14.42
N GLU A 331 2.68 -14.35 14.37
CA GLU A 331 1.90 -13.94 15.54
C GLU A 331 0.64 -14.79 15.75
N LYS A 332 0.16 -15.46 14.69
CA LYS A 332 -1.09 -16.26 14.67
C LYS A 332 -2.34 -15.45 15.04
N LYS A 333 -2.32 -14.13 14.79
CA LYS A 333 -3.41 -13.20 15.06
C LYS A 333 -3.80 -12.45 13.79
N LEU A 334 -5.09 -12.24 13.58
CA LEU A 334 -5.60 -11.36 12.52
C LEU A 334 -5.47 -9.92 12.99
N ARG A 335 -4.80 -9.07 12.18
CA ARG A 335 -4.59 -7.65 12.43
C ARG A 335 -4.33 -6.92 11.12
N PRO A 336 -4.55 -5.60 11.04
CA PRO A 336 -4.18 -4.79 9.89
C PRO A 336 -2.67 -4.52 9.86
N TYR A 337 -1.87 -5.53 9.52
CA TYR A 337 -0.40 -5.45 9.56
C TYR A 337 0.18 -4.52 8.50
N TRP A 338 -0.28 -4.62 7.26
CA TRP A 338 0.21 -3.79 6.16
C TRP A 338 -0.24 -2.34 6.31
N ALA A 339 -1.49 -2.13 6.66
CA ALA A 339 -2.10 -0.82 6.84
C ALA A 339 -1.32 0.06 7.83
N ASN A 340 -0.73 -0.54 8.87
CA ASN A 340 0.01 0.15 9.92
C ASN A 340 1.50 0.35 9.62
N THR A 341 2.01 -0.04 8.44
CA THR A 341 3.47 0.00 8.16
C THR A 341 3.95 1.30 7.55
N SER A 342 3.07 2.20 7.12
CA SER A 342 3.47 3.39 6.37
C SER A 342 2.72 4.64 6.81
N SER A 343 3.36 5.79 6.60
CA SER A 343 2.65 7.06 6.59
C SER A 343 1.64 7.05 5.43
N ASN A 344 0.36 6.93 5.75
CA ASN A 344 -0.72 7.06 4.79
C ASN A 344 -1.11 8.54 4.56
N GLN A 345 -0.18 9.47 4.87
CA GLN A 345 -0.42 10.92 4.86
C GLN A 345 -0.88 11.42 3.50
N LEU A 346 -0.25 10.98 2.41
CA LEU A 346 -0.65 11.40 1.06
C LEU A 346 -2.07 10.96 0.75
N VAL A 347 -2.41 9.69 1.01
CA VAL A 347 -3.75 9.14 0.78
C VAL A 347 -4.77 9.83 1.66
N GLY A 348 -4.49 9.98 2.95
CA GLY A 348 -5.35 10.69 3.90
C GLY A 348 -5.57 12.16 3.49
N LYS A 349 -4.51 12.86 3.04
CA LYS A 349 -4.62 14.23 2.52
C LYS A 349 -5.51 14.28 1.28
N LEU A 350 -5.30 13.41 0.30
CA LEU A 350 -6.07 13.39 -0.95
C LEU A 350 -7.55 13.09 -0.74
N VAL A 351 -7.91 12.18 0.19
CA VAL A 351 -9.32 11.91 0.52
C VAL A 351 -9.93 13.06 1.29
N ARG A 352 -9.22 13.60 2.29
CA ARG A 352 -9.70 14.71 3.12
C ARG A 352 -9.94 15.99 2.30
N GLU A 353 -9.00 16.32 1.41
CA GLU A 353 -9.05 17.50 0.53
C GLU A 353 -9.81 17.23 -0.79
N GLY A 354 -10.22 15.98 -1.00
CA GLY A 354 -10.91 15.53 -2.20
C GLY A 354 -12.31 16.14 -2.34
N SER A 355 -12.79 16.21 -3.58
CA SER A 355 -14.14 16.71 -3.91
C SER A 355 -15.24 15.87 -3.27
N ALA A 356 -16.46 16.43 -3.20
CA ALA A 356 -17.64 15.70 -2.74
C ALA A 356 -17.83 14.35 -3.48
N GLN A 357 -17.51 14.31 -4.78
CA GLN A 357 -17.58 13.07 -5.56
C GLN A 357 -16.61 12.00 -5.07
N ILE A 358 -15.36 12.39 -4.69
CA ILE A 358 -14.39 11.45 -4.11
C ILE A 358 -14.90 10.89 -2.79
N LYS A 359 -15.45 11.74 -1.93
CA LYS A 359 -16.00 11.33 -0.62
C LYS A 359 -17.19 10.38 -0.76
N MET A 360 -18.08 10.64 -1.74
CA MET A 360 -19.20 9.74 -2.06
C MET A 360 -18.73 8.36 -2.55
N VAL A 361 -17.72 8.33 -3.41
CA VAL A 361 -17.15 7.05 -3.88
C VAL A 361 -16.49 6.31 -2.71
N MET A 362 -15.81 7.02 -1.81
CA MET A 362 -15.24 6.41 -0.61
C MET A 362 -16.30 5.81 0.31
N GLU A 363 -17.45 6.49 0.48
CA GLU A 363 -18.59 5.96 1.22
C GLU A 363 -19.12 4.66 0.59
N ASP A 364 -19.33 4.65 -0.72
CA ASP A 364 -19.78 3.45 -1.43
C ASP A 364 -18.77 2.29 -1.29
N LEU A 365 -17.46 2.59 -1.35
CA LEU A 365 -16.39 1.61 -1.14
C LEU A 365 -16.39 1.03 0.28
N LEU A 366 -16.55 1.87 1.31
CA LEU A 366 -16.64 1.44 2.71
C LEU A 366 -17.91 0.61 2.97
N ALA A 367 -19.00 0.90 2.25
CA ALA A 367 -20.21 0.09 2.25
C ALA A 367 -20.06 -1.24 1.48
N GLY A 368 -18.87 -1.55 0.94
CA GLY A 368 -18.58 -2.78 0.21
C GLY A 368 -19.04 -2.78 -1.25
N LYS A 369 -19.35 -1.61 -1.82
CA LYS A 369 -19.71 -1.48 -3.23
C LYS A 369 -18.47 -1.28 -4.10
N SER A 370 -18.65 -1.40 -5.41
CA SER A 370 -17.69 -1.07 -6.46
C SER A 370 -18.12 0.16 -7.24
N PHE A 371 -17.19 0.77 -7.98
CA PHE A 371 -17.49 1.87 -8.89
C PHE A 371 -16.67 1.76 -10.17
N GLN A 372 -17.16 2.37 -11.25
CA GLN A 372 -16.48 2.37 -12.54
C GLN A 372 -15.69 3.67 -12.74
N THR A 373 -14.47 3.55 -13.28
CA THR A 373 -13.61 4.67 -13.62
C THR A 373 -12.61 4.31 -14.72
N GLU A 374 -12.09 5.31 -15.40
CA GLU A 374 -10.90 5.16 -16.23
C GLU A 374 -9.65 5.25 -15.33
N ILE A 375 -8.66 4.43 -15.60
CA ILE A 375 -7.36 4.46 -14.91
C ILE A 375 -6.33 5.07 -15.85
N ASP A 376 -5.64 6.07 -15.35
CA ASP A 376 -4.45 6.62 -15.97
C ASP A 376 -3.23 6.03 -15.28
N GLU A 377 -2.56 5.13 -15.98
CA GLU A 377 -1.35 4.49 -15.41
C GLU A 377 -0.16 5.46 -15.35
N GLU A 378 -0.21 6.55 -16.09
CA GLU A 378 0.76 7.63 -16.05
C GLU A 378 0.33 8.69 -15.00
N ILE A 379 0.58 8.40 -13.73
CA ILE A 379 0.22 9.31 -12.65
C ILE A 379 1.11 10.55 -12.71
N ILE A 380 0.53 11.67 -13.07
CA ILE A 380 1.15 12.99 -12.94
C ILE A 380 0.68 13.55 -11.60
N PHE A 381 1.57 13.65 -10.62
CA PHE A 381 1.22 14.17 -9.30
C PHE A 381 0.56 15.54 -9.36
N GLU A 382 0.96 16.41 -10.29
CA GLU A 382 0.30 17.70 -10.53
C GLU A 382 -1.17 17.59 -10.99
N GLN A 383 -1.52 16.48 -11.62
CA GLN A 383 -2.88 16.23 -12.10
C GLN A 383 -3.80 15.63 -11.02
N LEU A 384 -3.27 15.20 -9.87
CA LEU A 384 -4.07 14.65 -8.77
C LEU A 384 -5.17 15.62 -8.31
N GLN A 385 -4.91 16.92 -8.39
CA GLN A 385 -5.88 17.97 -8.04
C GLN A 385 -6.79 18.38 -9.22
N ARG A 386 -6.38 18.13 -10.46
CA ARG A 386 -7.07 18.67 -11.67
C ARG A 386 -7.85 17.61 -12.45
N LYS A 387 -7.40 16.35 -12.45
CA LYS A 387 -7.96 15.26 -13.27
C LYS A 387 -8.83 14.36 -12.41
N LYS A 388 -10.15 14.35 -12.72
CA LYS A 388 -11.10 13.40 -12.10
C LYS A 388 -10.62 11.98 -12.39
N GLY A 389 -10.28 11.21 -11.39
CA GLY A 389 -9.81 9.82 -11.57
C GLY A 389 -8.33 9.59 -11.29
N ALA A 390 -7.47 10.61 -11.33
CA ALA A 390 -6.04 10.43 -11.01
C ALA A 390 -5.81 9.88 -9.59
N ILE A 391 -6.64 10.25 -8.62
CA ILE A 391 -6.60 9.72 -7.26
C ILE A 391 -6.84 8.20 -7.23
N TRP A 392 -7.77 7.70 -8.06
CA TRP A 392 -8.09 6.27 -8.11
C TRP A 392 -6.97 5.45 -8.73
N SER A 393 -6.25 6.03 -9.70
CA SER A 393 -5.04 5.44 -10.26
C SER A 393 -3.94 5.30 -9.22
N LEU A 394 -3.74 6.33 -8.39
CA LEU A 394 -2.81 6.28 -7.27
C LEU A 394 -3.23 5.23 -6.22
N PHE A 395 -4.53 5.13 -5.92
CA PHE A 395 -5.04 4.16 -4.94
C PHE A 395 -4.90 2.73 -5.47
N LEU A 396 -5.12 2.49 -6.76
CA LEU A 396 -4.87 1.20 -7.40
C LEU A 396 -3.37 0.85 -7.36
N ALA A 397 -2.49 1.75 -7.78
CA ALA A 397 -1.03 1.54 -7.75
C ALA A 397 -0.51 1.31 -6.32
N GLY A 398 -1.08 2.01 -5.33
CA GLY A 398 -0.78 1.85 -3.91
C GLY A 398 -1.32 0.58 -3.27
N GLY A 399 -2.23 -0.14 -3.95
CA GLY A 399 -2.84 -1.38 -3.45
C GLY A 399 -4.04 -1.18 -2.52
N TYR A 400 -4.59 0.03 -2.45
CA TYR A 400 -5.81 0.31 -1.68
C TYR A 400 -7.08 -0.15 -2.40
N LEU A 401 -7.04 -0.19 -3.74
CA LEU A 401 -8.10 -0.67 -4.59
C LEU A 401 -7.65 -1.89 -5.39
N LYS A 402 -8.61 -2.75 -5.73
CA LYS A 402 -8.46 -3.88 -6.65
C LYS A 402 -9.33 -3.73 -7.87
N VAL A 403 -8.89 -4.33 -8.98
CA VAL A 403 -9.70 -4.46 -10.19
C VAL A 403 -10.65 -5.65 -10.02
N VAL A 404 -11.96 -5.39 -10.00
CA VAL A 404 -13.00 -6.41 -10.03
C VAL A 404 -13.20 -6.89 -11.46
N ARG A 405 -13.32 -5.94 -12.39
CA ARG A 405 -13.51 -6.17 -13.82
C ARG A 405 -12.87 -5.05 -14.63
N SER A 406 -12.37 -5.38 -15.81
CA SER A 406 -11.95 -4.40 -16.82
C SER A 406 -12.65 -4.66 -18.14
N GLU A 407 -12.98 -3.61 -18.86
CA GLU A 407 -13.66 -3.67 -20.16
C GLU A 407 -13.00 -2.70 -21.13
N PHE A 408 -12.63 -3.19 -22.31
CA PHE A 408 -12.05 -2.35 -23.35
C PHE A 408 -13.15 -1.80 -24.25
N ASP A 409 -13.28 -0.49 -24.29
CA ASP A 409 -14.19 0.18 -25.23
C ASP A 409 -13.46 0.42 -26.56
N ILE A 410 -13.86 -0.34 -27.57
CA ILE A 410 -13.31 -0.25 -28.92
C ILE A 410 -13.54 1.14 -29.54
N SER A 411 -14.61 1.84 -29.16
CA SER A 411 -14.98 3.13 -29.75
C SER A 411 -14.09 4.27 -29.26
N SER A 412 -13.74 4.26 -27.97
CA SER A 412 -12.85 5.26 -27.35
C SER A 412 -11.39 4.82 -27.35
N GLY A 413 -11.11 3.51 -27.55
CA GLY A 413 -9.76 2.95 -27.43
C GLY A 413 -9.25 2.90 -25.99
N ARG A 414 -10.14 2.93 -24.98
CA ARG A 414 -9.78 3.02 -23.56
C ARG A 414 -10.31 1.83 -22.77
N TYR A 415 -9.63 1.54 -21.66
CA TYR A 415 -10.13 0.61 -20.66
C TYR A 415 -10.95 1.35 -19.60
N SER A 416 -12.13 0.80 -19.28
CA SER A 416 -12.90 1.12 -18.09
C SER A 416 -12.67 0.03 -17.04
N TYR A 417 -12.47 0.43 -15.80
CA TYR A 417 -12.20 -0.47 -14.68
C TYR A 417 -13.28 -0.34 -13.62
N GLU A 418 -13.80 -1.48 -13.19
CA GLU A 418 -14.60 -1.57 -11.98
C GLU A 418 -13.68 -1.83 -10.79
N LEU A 419 -13.68 -0.91 -9.83
CA LEU A 419 -12.78 -0.93 -8.67
C LEU A 419 -13.56 -1.14 -7.37
N ALA A 420 -12.96 -1.86 -6.42
CA ALA A 420 -13.43 -2.04 -5.05
C ALA A 420 -12.27 -1.94 -4.06
N LEU A 421 -12.55 -1.83 -2.76
CA LEU A 421 -11.51 -1.98 -1.73
C LEU A 421 -10.84 -3.35 -1.84
N THR A 422 -9.53 -3.37 -1.63
CA THR A 422 -8.74 -4.59 -1.84
C THR A 422 -9.18 -5.72 -0.92
N ASN A 423 -9.27 -5.45 0.39
CA ASN A 423 -9.61 -6.45 1.40
C ASN A 423 -10.05 -5.81 2.73
N GLN A 424 -10.28 -6.66 3.74
CA GLN A 424 -10.71 -6.21 5.07
C GLN A 424 -9.65 -5.34 5.77
N GLU A 425 -8.37 -5.62 5.58
CA GLU A 425 -7.27 -4.83 6.16
C GLU A 425 -7.28 -3.38 5.64
N VAL A 426 -7.50 -3.21 4.33
CA VAL A 426 -7.62 -1.89 3.70
C VAL A 426 -8.89 -1.18 4.13
N LYS A 427 -9.99 -1.91 4.28
CA LYS A 427 -11.25 -1.34 4.77
C LYS A 427 -11.06 -0.72 6.15
N MET A 428 -10.47 -1.46 7.09
CA MET A 428 -10.17 -0.95 8.43
C MET A 428 -9.27 0.29 8.39
N LEU A 429 -8.24 0.31 7.52
CA LEU A 429 -7.40 1.48 7.36
C LEU A 429 -8.20 2.74 6.99
N PHE A 430 -9.14 2.64 6.06
CA PHE A 430 -9.96 3.79 5.67
C PHE A 430 -10.98 4.16 6.75
N GLU A 431 -11.53 3.19 7.48
CA GLU A 431 -12.37 3.43 8.65
C GLU A 431 -11.58 4.22 9.71
N ASP A 432 -10.37 3.77 10.08
CA ASP A 432 -9.47 4.45 11.03
C ASP A 432 -9.07 5.86 10.55
N MET A 433 -8.82 6.03 9.23
CA MET A 433 -8.52 7.35 8.66
C MET A 433 -9.69 8.31 8.82
N VAL A 434 -10.90 7.86 8.49
CA VAL A 434 -12.12 8.67 8.62
C VAL A 434 -12.33 9.06 10.07
N GLU A 435 -12.21 8.12 11.00
CA GLU A 435 -12.26 8.39 12.44
C GLU A 435 -11.18 9.41 12.86
N GLY A 436 -9.95 9.25 12.37
CA GLY A 436 -8.83 10.15 12.67
C GLY A 436 -9.03 11.59 12.22
N TRP A 437 -9.84 11.83 11.19
CA TRP A 437 -10.14 13.21 10.75
C TRP A 437 -10.99 13.98 11.76
N PHE A 438 -11.68 13.28 12.62
CA PHE A 438 -12.56 13.83 13.64
C PHE A 438 -11.94 13.82 15.04
N SER A 439 -10.77 13.20 15.20
CA SER A 439 -10.03 13.10 16.46
C SER A 439 -9.01 14.20 16.70
N ASP A 440 -9.20 15.41 16.11
CA ASP A 440 -8.33 16.53 16.39
C ASP A 440 -8.27 16.77 17.91
N GLU A 441 -7.10 16.97 18.49
CA GLU A 441 -6.81 16.96 19.94
C GLU A 441 -7.66 17.93 20.79
N THR A 442 -8.46 18.77 20.13
CA THR A 442 -9.32 19.77 20.79
C THR A 442 -10.76 19.31 21.02
N VAL A 443 -11.23 18.21 20.36
CA VAL A 443 -12.63 17.77 20.48
C VAL A 443 -12.72 16.24 20.39
N PRO A 444 -12.88 15.50 21.50
CA PRO A 444 -13.01 14.05 21.45
C PRO A 444 -14.23 13.62 20.62
N TYR A 445 -14.01 12.81 19.57
CA TYR A 445 -15.04 12.20 18.71
C TYR A 445 -16.18 11.52 19.50
N ASN A 446 -15.83 10.84 20.58
CA ASN A 446 -16.80 10.26 21.52
C ASN A 446 -17.83 11.24 22.08
N ASP A 447 -17.59 12.54 22.03
CA ASP A 447 -18.49 13.54 22.59
C ASP A 447 -19.70 13.82 21.68
N PHE A 448 -19.53 13.77 20.34
CA PHE A 448 -20.69 13.83 19.43
C PHE A 448 -21.61 12.62 19.63
N LEU A 449 -21.04 11.41 19.68
CA LEU A 449 -21.84 10.20 19.89
C LEU A 449 -22.53 10.17 21.26
N LYS A 450 -21.86 10.66 22.30
CA LYS A 450 -22.48 10.83 23.62
C LYS A 450 -23.67 11.81 23.58
N ALA A 451 -23.44 12.97 22.95
CA ALA A 451 -24.49 13.98 22.78
C ALA A 451 -25.65 13.43 21.93
N PHE A 452 -25.35 12.75 20.83
CA PHE A 452 -26.33 12.11 19.95
C PHE A 452 -27.20 11.09 20.70
N LEU A 453 -26.59 10.19 21.43
CA LEU A 453 -27.31 9.18 22.23
C LEU A 453 -28.03 9.79 23.45
N ALA A 454 -27.48 10.87 24.01
CA ALA A 454 -28.11 11.64 25.08
C ALA A 454 -29.20 12.60 24.58
N LYS A 455 -29.31 12.80 23.26
CA LYS A 455 -30.25 13.74 22.59
C LYS A 455 -29.99 15.21 22.97
N ASP A 456 -28.71 15.52 23.18
CA ASP A 456 -28.24 16.87 23.47
C ASP A 456 -27.99 17.64 22.14
N LEU A 457 -29.05 18.28 21.63
CA LEU A 457 -29.04 19.04 20.38
C LEU A 457 -28.07 20.20 20.42
N ASP A 458 -27.94 20.88 21.55
CA ASP A 458 -27.07 22.06 21.66
C ASP A 458 -25.61 21.65 21.48
N TYR A 459 -25.18 20.59 22.14
CA TYR A 459 -23.83 20.08 22.01
C TYR A 459 -23.57 19.44 20.62
N MET A 460 -24.55 18.73 20.05
CA MET A 460 -24.45 18.21 18.67
C MET A 460 -24.23 19.32 17.67
N ASN A 461 -24.98 20.43 17.79
CA ASN A 461 -24.85 21.59 16.91
C ASN A 461 -23.51 22.30 17.10
N GLU A 462 -23.06 22.51 18.35
CA GLU A 462 -21.74 23.11 18.63
C GLU A 462 -20.63 22.25 18.04
N TYR A 463 -20.67 20.95 18.24
CA TYR A 463 -19.69 20.00 17.73
C TYR A 463 -19.65 20.03 16.19
N MET A 464 -20.81 19.87 15.53
CA MET A 464 -20.88 19.81 14.06
C MET A 464 -20.43 21.09 13.40
N ASN A 465 -20.75 22.26 13.93
CA ASN A 465 -20.30 23.53 13.37
C ASN A 465 -18.77 23.70 13.53
N ARG A 466 -18.20 23.33 14.67
CA ARG A 466 -16.74 23.36 14.90
C ARG A 466 -16.00 22.45 13.94
N VAL A 467 -16.48 21.23 13.74
CA VAL A 467 -15.89 20.27 12.80
C VAL A 467 -16.09 20.74 11.36
N ALA A 468 -17.27 21.25 11.00
CA ALA A 468 -17.55 21.76 9.67
C ALA A 468 -16.67 22.96 9.29
N GLU A 469 -16.39 23.83 10.26
CA GLU A 469 -15.48 24.98 10.05
C GLU A 469 -14.04 24.52 9.79
N ALA A 470 -13.58 23.50 10.50
CA ALA A 470 -12.22 22.96 10.40
C ALA A 470 -12.01 22.04 9.18
N THR A 471 -13.05 21.30 8.73
CA THR A 471 -12.90 20.20 7.76
C THR A 471 -13.59 20.44 6.43
N PHE A 472 -14.65 21.27 6.35
CA PHE A 472 -15.37 21.48 5.11
C PHE A 472 -14.65 22.50 4.23
N SER A 473 -14.35 22.11 2.99
CA SER A 473 -13.86 23.04 1.97
C SER A 473 -15.00 23.94 1.46
N THR A 474 -14.70 25.21 1.17
CA THR A 474 -15.66 26.12 0.53
C THR A 474 -16.10 25.66 -0.86
N PHE A 475 -15.36 24.77 -1.51
CA PHE A 475 -15.71 24.12 -2.78
C PHE A 475 -16.69 22.97 -2.60
N ASP A 476 -16.64 22.24 -1.49
CA ASP A 476 -17.53 21.11 -1.18
C ASP A 476 -18.96 21.59 -0.86
N THR A 477 -19.05 22.83 -0.38
CA THR A 477 -20.29 23.44 0.08
C THR A 477 -20.96 24.36 -0.97
N GLY A 478 -20.37 24.48 -2.12
CA GLY A 478 -20.71 25.12 -3.40
C GLY A 478 -21.77 26.19 -3.48
N ARG A 479 -21.35 27.43 -3.84
CA ARG A 479 -22.26 28.50 -4.35
C ARG A 479 -22.73 28.27 -5.79
N ASN A 480 -22.11 27.30 -6.53
CA ASN A 480 -22.53 26.89 -7.88
C ASN A 480 -22.37 25.36 -8.00
N PRO A 481 -23.37 24.57 -7.62
CA PRO A 481 -23.38 23.15 -7.92
C PRO A 481 -23.52 22.97 -9.44
N SER A 482 -22.57 22.27 -10.06
CA SER A 482 -22.86 21.63 -11.35
C SER A 482 -24.01 20.63 -11.12
N ASP A 483 -24.94 20.51 -12.04
CA ASP A 483 -26.19 19.72 -11.94
C ASP A 483 -26.02 18.23 -11.54
N ASP A 484 -24.78 17.72 -11.48
CA ASP A 484 -24.44 16.32 -11.18
C ASP A 484 -23.98 16.04 -9.72
N THR A 485 -23.72 17.05 -8.90
CA THR A 485 -23.28 16.87 -7.52
C THR A 485 -24.38 17.28 -6.55
N LYS A 486 -25.02 16.31 -5.90
CA LYS A 486 -25.97 16.59 -4.82
C LYS A 486 -25.15 16.84 -3.53
N PRO A 487 -25.03 18.09 -3.03
CA PRO A 487 -24.34 18.39 -1.77
C PRO A 487 -24.86 17.57 -0.57
N GLU A 488 -26.12 17.21 -0.60
CA GLU A 488 -26.80 16.35 0.38
C GLU A 488 -26.05 15.03 0.65
N ARG A 489 -25.51 14.39 -0.40
CA ARG A 489 -24.79 13.12 -0.27
C ARG A 489 -23.42 13.27 0.42
N PHE A 490 -22.78 14.41 0.26
CA PHE A 490 -21.54 14.71 0.98
C PHE A 490 -21.76 14.77 2.50
N TYR A 491 -22.78 15.50 2.92
CA TYR A 491 -23.11 15.64 4.33
C TYR A 491 -23.63 14.33 4.94
N HIS A 492 -24.36 13.55 4.15
CA HIS A 492 -24.78 12.21 4.51
C HIS A 492 -23.58 11.27 4.80
N GLY A 493 -22.61 11.21 3.88
CA GLY A 493 -21.38 10.42 4.09
C GLY A 493 -20.57 10.88 5.30
N PHE A 494 -20.53 12.19 5.54
CA PHE A 494 -19.86 12.75 6.69
C PHE A 494 -20.49 12.28 8.02
N VAL A 495 -21.82 12.40 8.15
CA VAL A 495 -22.51 11.98 9.37
C VAL A 495 -22.50 10.46 9.53
N LEU A 496 -22.58 9.69 8.43
CA LEU A 496 -22.40 8.23 8.48
C LEU A 496 -21.02 7.85 9.06
N GLY A 497 -19.97 8.55 8.66
CA GLY A 497 -18.62 8.36 9.23
C GLY A 497 -18.61 8.57 10.74
N LEU A 498 -19.31 9.59 11.24
CA LEU A 498 -19.44 9.85 12.68
C LEU A 498 -20.15 8.73 13.45
N ILE A 499 -21.12 8.06 12.85
CA ILE A 499 -21.98 7.07 13.55
C ILE A 499 -21.57 5.60 13.33
N VAL A 500 -20.54 5.34 12.50
CA VAL A 500 -20.02 3.98 12.22
C VAL A 500 -19.57 3.26 13.50
N GLU A 501 -19.03 3.97 14.48
CA GLU A 501 -18.64 3.39 15.77
C GLU A 501 -19.80 2.75 16.53
N LEU A 502 -21.03 3.13 16.20
CA LEU A 502 -22.22 2.51 16.76
C LEU A 502 -22.54 1.14 16.17
N ALA A 503 -21.86 0.68 15.12
CA ALA A 503 -22.14 -0.58 14.43
C ALA A 503 -22.08 -1.83 15.35
N GLY A 504 -21.34 -1.75 16.46
CA GLY A 504 -21.34 -2.80 17.50
C GLY A 504 -22.57 -2.84 18.41
N LYS A 505 -23.38 -1.77 18.43
CA LYS A 505 -24.57 -1.61 19.28
C LYS A 505 -25.85 -1.36 18.48
N TYR A 506 -25.70 -0.88 17.25
CA TYR A 506 -26.76 -0.53 16.33
C TYR A 506 -26.56 -1.18 14.98
N ARG A 507 -27.64 -1.57 14.32
CA ARG A 507 -27.64 -1.85 12.89
C ARG A 507 -27.84 -0.52 12.17
N VAL A 508 -26.78 0.00 11.55
CA VAL A 508 -26.82 1.23 10.76
C VAL A 508 -27.21 0.87 9.34
N THR A 509 -28.27 1.48 8.82
CA THR A 509 -28.72 1.32 7.43
C THR A 509 -28.89 2.69 6.79
N SER A 510 -28.50 2.81 5.50
CA SER A 510 -28.64 4.05 4.76
C SER A 510 -29.29 3.83 3.39
N ASN A 511 -29.97 4.86 2.89
CA ASN A 511 -30.58 4.92 1.57
C ASN A 511 -31.50 3.72 1.22
N ARG A 512 -32.28 3.20 2.18
CA ARG A 512 -33.26 2.14 1.98
C ARG A 512 -34.68 2.68 1.93
N GLU A 513 -35.56 1.93 1.26
CA GLU A 513 -36.98 2.22 1.23
C GLU A 513 -37.65 1.81 2.54
N SER A 514 -38.42 2.71 3.13
CA SER A 514 -39.30 2.46 4.28
C SER A 514 -40.54 3.34 4.15
N GLY A 515 -41.70 2.80 4.50
CA GLY A 515 -42.97 3.51 4.33
C GLY A 515 -43.24 3.90 2.88
N PHE A 516 -43.52 5.17 2.65
CA PHE A 516 -43.82 5.74 1.32
C PHE A 516 -42.63 6.46 0.69
N GLY A 517 -41.39 6.20 1.16
CA GLY A 517 -40.20 6.87 0.64
C GLY A 517 -38.90 6.19 1.02
N ARG A 518 -37.82 6.94 0.85
CA ARG A 518 -36.45 6.48 1.10
C ARG A 518 -35.85 7.39 2.16
N TYR A 519 -35.46 6.80 3.30
CA TYR A 519 -34.75 7.52 4.36
C TYR A 519 -33.24 7.60 4.08
N ASP A 520 -32.60 8.59 4.65
CA ASP A 520 -31.16 8.76 4.48
C ASP A 520 -30.37 7.81 5.41
N VAL A 521 -30.62 7.85 6.72
CA VAL A 521 -29.97 6.97 7.69
C VAL A 521 -30.94 6.50 8.76
N MET A 522 -30.86 5.23 9.12
CA MET A 522 -31.60 4.62 10.21
C MET A 522 -30.66 3.83 11.10
N LEU A 523 -30.77 4.04 12.41
CA LEU A 523 -30.07 3.31 13.46
C LEU A 523 -31.06 2.46 14.26
N GLU A 524 -31.05 1.15 14.01
CA GLU A 524 -31.82 0.16 14.76
C GLU A 524 -30.96 -0.40 15.89
N PRO A 525 -31.33 -0.26 17.17
CA PRO A 525 -30.56 -0.82 18.27
C PRO A 525 -30.63 -2.35 18.26
N LEU A 526 -29.50 -3.01 18.53
CA LEU A 526 -29.47 -4.48 18.69
C LEU A 526 -30.27 -4.90 19.93
N GLU A 527 -30.31 -4.06 20.96
CA GLU A 527 -31.13 -4.21 22.18
C GLU A 527 -32.40 -3.37 22.00
N LYS A 528 -33.54 -4.00 21.73
CA LYS A 528 -34.80 -3.36 21.34
C LYS A 528 -35.41 -2.38 22.37
N THR A 529 -34.88 -2.35 23.57
CA THR A 529 -35.29 -1.41 24.63
C THR A 529 -34.57 -0.07 24.55
N LYS A 530 -33.52 0.04 23.71
CA LYS A 530 -32.76 1.27 23.50
C LYS A 530 -33.43 2.16 22.44
N ALA A 531 -33.01 3.42 22.40
CA ALA A 531 -33.46 4.39 21.40
C ALA A 531 -33.02 4.00 19.98
N ALA A 532 -33.95 4.09 19.03
CA ALA A 532 -33.70 4.02 17.61
C ALA A 532 -33.72 5.44 17.02
N PHE A 533 -33.02 5.66 15.92
CA PHE A 533 -32.90 6.99 15.30
C PHE A 533 -33.15 6.92 13.80
N VAL A 534 -33.87 7.94 13.28
CA VAL A 534 -34.05 8.17 11.85
C VAL A 534 -33.50 9.56 11.53
N LEU A 535 -32.58 9.64 10.60
CA LEU A 535 -31.89 10.86 10.20
C LEU A 535 -32.25 11.22 8.77
N GLU A 536 -32.51 12.49 8.51
CA GLU A 536 -32.76 13.05 7.19
C GLU A 536 -31.87 14.28 6.99
N PHE A 537 -31.21 14.35 5.81
CA PHE A 537 -30.23 15.38 5.48
C PHE A 537 -30.77 16.29 4.40
N LYS A 538 -30.66 17.61 4.58
CA LYS A 538 -31.06 18.58 3.58
C LYS A 538 -30.06 19.71 3.48
N VAL A 539 -29.88 20.17 2.24
CA VAL A 539 -29.11 21.39 1.96
C VAL A 539 -30.08 22.56 1.81
N PHE A 540 -29.77 23.65 2.49
CA PHE A 540 -30.55 24.88 2.46
C PHE A 540 -30.74 25.38 1.02
N ASN A 541 -31.99 25.65 0.66
CA ASN A 541 -32.36 26.18 -0.63
C ASN A 541 -32.92 27.61 -0.51
N PRO A 542 -32.12 28.64 -0.78
CA PRO A 542 -32.55 30.05 -0.59
C PRO A 542 -33.72 30.50 -1.50
N ARG A 543 -34.11 29.66 -2.47
CA ARG A 543 -35.30 29.91 -3.32
C ARG A 543 -36.61 29.47 -2.69
N LYS A 544 -36.53 28.53 -1.73
CA LYS A 544 -37.71 27.88 -1.11
C LYS A 544 -37.79 28.14 0.40
N GLU A 545 -36.67 28.41 1.03
CA GLU A 545 -36.48 28.47 2.48
C GLU A 545 -35.87 29.80 2.86
N LYS A 546 -36.21 30.30 4.06
CA LYS A 546 -35.69 31.58 4.56
C LYS A 546 -34.54 31.39 5.54
N THR A 547 -34.58 30.30 6.31
CA THR A 547 -33.62 30.00 7.37
C THR A 547 -33.25 28.50 7.39
N LEU A 548 -32.17 28.16 8.09
CA LEU A 548 -31.78 26.76 8.31
C LEU A 548 -32.82 25.99 9.14
N GLU A 549 -33.56 26.70 10.02
CA GLU A 549 -34.67 26.13 10.78
C GLU A 549 -35.79 25.65 9.86
N ASP A 550 -36.08 26.35 8.77
CA ASP A 550 -37.04 25.93 7.74
C ASP A 550 -36.58 24.62 7.09
N THR A 551 -35.27 24.49 6.83
CA THR A 551 -34.67 23.28 6.23
C THR A 551 -34.78 22.09 7.20
N VAL A 552 -34.49 22.29 8.49
CA VAL A 552 -34.68 21.26 9.53
C VAL A 552 -36.14 20.83 9.61
N ALA A 553 -37.07 21.80 9.64
CA ALA A 553 -38.49 21.49 9.68
C ALA A 553 -38.94 20.65 8.48
N ASN A 554 -38.44 20.97 7.27
CA ASN A 554 -38.71 20.20 6.05
C ASN A 554 -38.14 18.77 6.11
N ALA A 555 -36.97 18.58 6.73
CA ALA A 555 -36.38 17.26 6.92
C ALA A 555 -37.25 16.40 7.89
N LEU A 556 -37.62 16.96 9.02
CA LEU A 556 -38.48 16.27 10.00
C LEU A 556 -39.89 16.02 9.46
N GLN A 557 -40.43 16.95 8.67
CA GLN A 557 -41.71 16.77 8.00
C GLN A 557 -41.65 15.57 7.02
N GLN A 558 -40.56 15.45 6.26
CA GLN A 558 -40.39 14.32 5.32
C GLN A 558 -40.37 12.98 6.03
N ILE A 559 -39.67 12.85 7.18
CA ILE A 559 -39.66 11.61 7.98
C ILE A 559 -41.08 11.21 8.35
N ASN A 560 -41.89 12.17 8.83
CA ASN A 560 -43.27 11.92 9.22
C ASN A 560 -44.21 11.60 8.06
N GLU A 561 -44.15 12.38 6.98
CA GLU A 561 -45.01 12.19 5.79
C GLU A 561 -44.75 10.87 5.06
N LYS A 562 -43.51 10.41 5.10
CA LYS A 562 -43.09 9.15 4.44
C LYS A 562 -43.17 7.93 5.36
N ASP A 563 -43.55 8.12 6.62
CA ASP A 563 -43.74 7.05 7.63
C ASP A 563 -42.51 6.10 7.72
N TYR A 564 -41.30 6.71 7.83
CA TYR A 564 -40.06 5.95 7.92
C TYR A 564 -39.99 5.06 9.18
N ASP A 565 -40.80 5.33 10.20
CA ASP A 565 -40.88 4.55 11.42
C ASP A 565 -41.44 3.15 11.21
N CYS A 566 -42.20 2.92 10.13
CA CYS A 566 -42.90 1.66 9.91
C CYS A 566 -41.95 0.46 9.90
N GLU A 567 -40.72 0.62 9.43
CA GLU A 567 -39.73 -0.45 9.44
C GLU A 567 -39.26 -0.78 10.87
N LEU A 568 -38.96 0.22 11.71
CA LEU A 568 -38.57 0.03 13.11
C LEU A 568 -39.69 -0.55 13.95
N LEU A 569 -40.91 -0.06 13.73
CA LEU A 569 -42.12 -0.57 14.39
C LEU A 569 -42.37 -2.04 14.03
N SER A 570 -42.24 -2.42 12.77
CA SER A 570 -42.38 -3.80 12.29
C SER A 570 -41.36 -4.76 12.90
N ARG A 571 -40.20 -4.25 13.30
CA ARG A 571 -39.12 -5.00 13.94
C ARG A 571 -39.25 -5.03 15.48
N GLY A 572 -40.30 -4.41 16.03
CA GLY A 572 -40.64 -4.47 17.44
C GLY A 572 -39.99 -3.37 18.29
N ILE A 573 -39.51 -2.29 17.70
CA ILE A 573 -39.14 -1.08 18.45
C ILE A 573 -40.41 -0.34 18.83
N GLN A 574 -40.52 0.11 20.09
CA GLN A 574 -41.68 0.87 20.57
C GLN A 574 -41.60 2.32 20.06
N LYS A 575 -42.72 2.92 19.73
CA LYS A 575 -42.82 4.26 19.15
C LYS A 575 -42.13 5.32 20.03
N GLU A 576 -42.22 5.19 21.32
CA GLU A 576 -41.62 6.10 22.31
C GLU A 576 -40.08 6.06 22.30
N ASN A 577 -39.50 5.02 21.69
CA ASN A 577 -38.08 4.83 21.57
C ASN A 577 -37.55 5.20 20.19
N ILE A 578 -38.36 5.75 19.27
CA ILE A 578 -37.95 6.21 17.94
C ILE A 578 -37.77 7.71 17.97
N PHE A 579 -36.59 8.19 17.60
CA PHE A 579 -36.23 9.62 17.57
C PHE A 579 -35.82 10.03 16.16
N HIS A 580 -36.22 11.27 15.81
CA HIS A 580 -35.96 11.84 14.51
C HIS A 580 -34.98 12.99 14.62
N TYR A 581 -34.04 13.08 13.69
CA TYR A 581 -33.14 14.21 13.54
C TYR A 581 -33.14 14.71 12.10
N GLY A 582 -33.41 16.02 11.92
CA GLY A 582 -33.22 16.73 10.68
C GLY A 582 -31.87 17.44 10.69
N PHE A 583 -31.03 17.19 9.72
CA PHE A 583 -29.74 17.86 9.52
C PHE A 583 -29.86 18.83 8.36
N ALA A 584 -29.67 20.13 8.62
CA ALA A 584 -29.66 21.19 7.62
C ALA A 584 -28.25 21.74 7.44
N PHE A 585 -27.83 21.93 6.18
CA PHE A 585 -26.50 22.38 5.81
C PHE A 585 -26.54 23.60 4.90
N GLU A 586 -25.74 24.63 5.22
CA GLU A 586 -25.49 25.79 4.36
C GLU A 586 -23.97 26.07 4.34
N GLY A 587 -23.27 25.56 3.34
CA GLY A 587 -21.83 25.72 3.32
C GLY A 587 -21.18 25.04 4.53
N LYS A 588 -20.49 25.81 5.37
CA LYS A 588 -19.87 25.34 6.60
C LYS A 588 -20.80 25.41 7.83
N LYS A 589 -22.03 25.87 7.66
CA LYS A 589 -23.00 25.95 8.75
C LYS A 589 -23.84 24.68 8.79
N VAL A 590 -24.05 24.15 9.98
CA VAL A 590 -24.88 22.97 10.24
C VAL A 590 -25.90 23.33 11.32
N LEU A 591 -27.15 22.94 11.11
CA LEU A 591 -28.19 22.98 12.12
C LEU A 591 -28.86 21.61 12.22
N ILE A 592 -28.95 21.09 13.44
CA ILE A 592 -29.60 19.82 13.76
C ILE A 592 -30.80 20.12 14.67
N GLY A 593 -31.92 19.49 14.38
CA GLY A 593 -33.12 19.62 15.19
C GLY A 593 -33.99 18.36 15.16
#